data_35977247d3aeab97433dff3d8593dd0a
#
_entry.id   35977247d3aeab97433dff3d8593dd0a
#
_cell.length_a   1.000
_cell.length_b   1.000
_cell.length_c   1.000
_cell.angle_alpha   90.00
_cell.angle_beta   90.00
_cell.angle_gamma   90.00
#
_symmetry.space_group_name_H-M   'P 1'
#
loop_
_entity.id
_entity.type
_entity.pdbx_description
1 polymer ?
#
loop_
_entity_poly.entity_id
_entity_poly.type
_entity_poly.pdbx_seq_one_letter_code
_entity_poly.pdbx_strand_id
1 'polypeptide(L)'
;MIKQLIDTHFAGHYKLGRVVTIDVNHTTDSRFDLNENSGTAIVAFGSGSASFENDAQRDITVLDYEGYIDKYAGTQFHTGRMKCDCILESETGSTIILDEITSSASGIENLQKPITGKREYPGGKFEKVEQQLLVSLQTLHDVPEIAHHLESLLKRVCLCSYKLYSSDTMVLIGNPVIAFTRGMTEAERQSGENGVKISCPQIEALGFEYRRISHAFAYSI
;
A
#
# COMPACT_ATOMS: atom_id res chain seq x y z
N MET A 1 15.07 6.87 -9.92
CA MET A 1 14.36 5.91 -9.06
C MET A 1 14.19 6.50 -7.66
N ILE A 2 13.04 6.32 -7.09
CA ILE A 2 12.67 6.89 -5.78
C ILE A 2 13.61 6.46 -4.66
N LYS A 3 14.14 5.22 -4.68
CA LYS A 3 15.13 4.74 -3.71
C LYS A 3 16.31 5.68 -3.53
N GLN A 4 16.95 6.08 -4.63
CA GLN A 4 18.10 6.96 -4.58
C GLN A 4 17.76 8.32 -4.00
N LEU A 5 16.57 8.85 -4.31
CA LEU A 5 16.11 10.14 -3.79
C LEU A 5 15.85 10.06 -2.29
N ILE A 6 15.23 8.98 -1.81
CA ILE A 6 15.02 8.75 -0.37
C ILE A 6 16.37 8.66 0.34
N ASP A 7 17.30 7.83 -0.12
CA ASP A 7 18.61 7.65 0.50
C ASP A 7 19.42 8.95 0.56
N THR A 8 19.26 9.82 -0.44
CA THR A 8 20.07 11.06 -0.57
C THR A 8 19.45 12.25 0.14
N HIS A 9 18.13 12.46 0.03
CA HIS A 9 17.50 13.73 0.39
C HIS A 9 16.65 13.65 1.65
N PHE A 10 16.02 12.51 1.94
CA PHE A 10 15.03 12.38 2.99
C PHE A 10 15.57 12.74 4.39
N ALA A 11 16.68 12.13 4.79
CA ALA A 11 17.25 12.34 6.12
C ALA A 11 17.73 13.79 6.33
N GLY A 12 18.27 14.42 5.29
CA GLY A 12 18.69 15.83 5.29
C GLY A 12 17.51 16.78 5.44
N HIS A 13 16.45 16.56 4.67
CA HIS A 13 15.23 17.37 4.72
C HIS A 13 14.61 17.40 6.12
N TYR A 14 14.45 16.24 6.73
CA TYR A 14 13.86 16.10 8.07
C TYR A 14 14.87 16.29 9.22
N LYS A 15 16.14 16.59 8.95
CA LYS A 15 17.21 16.79 9.94
C LYS A 15 17.32 15.63 10.93
N LEU A 16 17.33 14.39 10.42
CA LEU A 16 17.20 13.20 11.25
C LEU A 16 18.46 12.80 12.02
N GLY A 17 19.57 13.55 11.87
CA GLY A 17 20.81 13.33 12.61
C GLY A 17 21.63 12.10 12.18
N ARG A 18 21.05 11.19 11.40
CA ARG A 18 21.71 10.04 10.77
C ARG A 18 21.12 9.76 9.41
N VAL A 19 21.94 9.24 8.51
CA VAL A 19 21.50 8.74 7.21
C VAL A 19 21.42 7.22 7.29
N VAL A 20 20.31 6.66 6.89
CA VAL A 20 20.10 5.22 6.74
C VAL A 20 19.58 4.94 5.33
N THR A 21 19.87 3.78 4.79
CA THR A 21 19.38 3.35 3.48
C THR A 21 18.05 2.64 3.63
N ILE A 22 17.19 2.78 2.62
CA ILE A 22 15.95 2.00 2.53
C ILE A 22 16.26 0.61 1.96
N ASP A 23 15.70 -0.43 2.58
CA ASP A 23 15.82 -1.79 2.10
C ASP A 23 14.91 -2.01 0.88
N VAL A 24 15.40 -2.81 -0.08
CA VAL A 24 14.69 -3.07 -1.32
C VAL A 24 14.79 -4.52 -1.75
N ASN A 25 13.76 -5.00 -2.42
CA ASN A 25 13.76 -6.23 -3.19
C ASN A 25 13.36 -5.93 -4.64
N HIS A 26 13.70 -6.83 -5.55
CA HIS A 26 13.41 -6.69 -6.98
C HIS A 26 12.75 -7.97 -7.51
N THR A 27 11.85 -7.80 -8.46
CA THR A 27 11.28 -8.93 -9.20
C THR A 27 10.94 -8.53 -10.63
N THR A 28 11.10 -9.50 -11.54
CA THR A 28 10.59 -9.45 -12.91
C THR A 28 9.50 -10.49 -13.15
N ASP A 29 9.06 -11.16 -12.08
CA ASP A 29 8.02 -12.18 -12.18
C ASP A 29 6.72 -11.56 -12.73
N SER A 30 6.05 -12.31 -13.60
CA SER A 30 4.78 -11.90 -14.18
C SER A 30 3.65 -11.83 -13.14
N ARG A 31 3.80 -12.58 -12.03
CA ARG A 31 2.90 -12.56 -10.87
C ARG A 31 3.69 -12.80 -9.60
N PHE A 32 3.42 -12.01 -8.58
CA PHE A 32 4.05 -12.14 -7.26
C PHE A 32 3.14 -11.62 -6.17
N ASP A 33 3.41 -12.02 -4.94
CA ASP A 33 2.75 -11.50 -3.77
C ASP A 33 3.74 -10.80 -2.84
N LEU A 34 3.20 -9.89 -2.00
CA LEU A 34 3.87 -9.33 -0.84
C LEU A 34 3.25 -9.89 0.44
N ASN A 35 4.06 -10.02 1.50
CA ASN A 35 3.61 -10.55 2.77
C ASN A 35 3.55 -9.44 3.84
N GLU A 36 2.42 -9.33 4.55
CA GLU A 36 2.16 -8.32 5.59
C GLU A 36 3.23 -8.29 6.71
N ASN A 37 3.76 -9.44 7.09
CA ASN A 37 4.62 -9.57 8.29
C ASN A 37 6.12 -9.53 8.02
N SER A 38 6.55 -9.32 6.81
CA SER A 38 7.96 -9.39 6.41
C SER A 38 8.40 -8.20 5.54
N GLY A 39 7.74 -7.07 5.70
CA GLY A 39 8.04 -5.85 4.94
C GLY A 39 7.92 -6.12 3.43
N THR A 40 9.01 -5.94 2.71
CA THR A 40 9.08 -6.10 1.26
C THR A 40 9.34 -7.53 0.78
N ALA A 41 9.14 -8.56 1.61
CA ALA A 41 9.40 -9.92 1.16
C ALA A 41 8.46 -10.31 0.01
N ILE A 42 9.06 -10.47 -1.16
CA ILE A 42 8.40 -11.00 -2.35
C ILE A 42 8.28 -12.52 -2.16
N VAL A 43 7.05 -13.01 -2.29
CA VAL A 43 6.75 -14.43 -2.16
C VAL A 43 6.02 -14.93 -3.40
N ALA A 44 5.95 -16.26 -3.56
CA ALA A 44 5.26 -16.85 -4.69
C ALA A 44 3.78 -16.45 -4.72
N PHE A 45 3.27 -16.20 -5.93
CA PHE A 45 1.88 -15.85 -6.15
C PHE A 45 0.91 -16.85 -5.48
N GLY A 46 -0.10 -16.33 -4.80
CA GLY A 46 -1.07 -17.10 -4.01
C GLY A 46 -0.65 -17.41 -2.58
N SER A 47 0.56 -17.00 -2.13
CA SER A 47 1.04 -17.28 -0.77
C SER A 47 1.15 -16.05 0.14
N GLY A 48 1.01 -14.85 -0.42
CA GLY A 48 1.11 -13.59 0.31
C GLY A 48 -0.21 -12.99 0.79
N SER A 49 -0.18 -11.70 1.03
CA SER A 49 -1.31 -10.91 1.53
C SER A 49 -1.77 -9.82 0.55
N ALA A 50 -0.89 -9.39 -0.35
CA ALA A 50 -1.17 -8.51 -1.47
C ALA A 50 -0.64 -9.14 -2.76
N SER A 51 -1.47 -9.19 -3.80
CA SER A 51 -1.15 -9.87 -5.05
C SER A 51 -1.00 -8.88 -6.20
N PHE A 52 0.02 -9.08 -7.02
CA PHE A 52 0.36 -8.20 -8.15
C PHE A 52 0.53 -8.98 -9.44
N GLU A 53 0.15 -8.34 -10.54
CA GLU A 53 0.32 -8.81 -11.90
C GLU A 53 1.21 -7.86 -12.69
N ASN A 54 2.28 -8.40 -13.29
CA ASN A 54 3.31 -7.68 -14.04
C ASN A 54 3.48 -8.35 -15.41
N ASP A 55 2.44 -8.26 -16.23
CA ASP A 55 2.38 -8.94 -17.54
C ASP A 55 3.52 -8.55 -18.47
N ALA A 56 3.98 -7.31 -18.37
CA ALA A 56 5.11 -6.83 -19.16
C ALA A 56 6.48 -7.28 -18.64
N GLN A 57 6.54 -8.05 -17.52
CA GLN A 57 7.76 -8.51 -16.86
C GLN A 57 8.79 -7.37 -16.65
N ARG A 58 8.29 -6.20 -16.27
CA ARG A 58 9.13 -5.05 -15.94
C ARG A 58 9.91 -5.34 -14.67
N ASP A 59 11.05 -4.70 -14.52
CA ASP A 59 11.74 -4.71 -13.23
C ASP A 59 10.95 -3.86 -12.23
N ILE A 60 10.46 -4.50 -11.18
CA ILE A 60 9.71 -3.89 -10.09
C ILE A 60 10.59 -3.84 -8.85
N THR A 61 10.84 -2.64 -8.38
CA THR A 61 11.52 -2.40 -7.10
C THR A 61 10.47 -2.25 -6.00
N VAL A 62 10.59 -3.05 -4.95
CA VAL A 62 9.74 -2.98 -3.74
C VAL A 62 10.59 -2.44 -2.59
N LEU A 63 10.22 -1.29 -2.04
CA LEU A 63 10.92 -0.59 -0.98
C LEU A 63 10.20 -0.81 0.36
N ASP A 64 10.93 -1.22 1.40
CA ASP A 64 10.44 -1.32 2.78
C ASP A 64 10.34 0.07 3.42
N TYR A 65 9.20 0.73 3.19
CA TYR A 65 9.01 2.09 3.70
C TYR A 65 8.71 2.10 5.20
N GLU A 66 7.92 1.16 5.70
CA GLU A 66 7.68 1.03 7.13
C GLU A 66 8.99 0.80 7.88
N GLY A 67 9.76 -0.22 7.49
CA GLY A 67 11.06 -0.53 8.11
C GLY A 67 12.05 0.62 7.99
N TYR A 68 12.04 1.37 6.88
CA TYR A 68 12.87 2.56 6.72
C TYR A 68 12.53 3.65 7.75
N ILE A 69 11.27 3.98 7.93
CA ILE A 69 10.83 4.94 8.94
C ILE A 69 11.16 4.46 10.35
N ASP A 70 11.05 3.15 10.62
CA ASP A 70 11.36 2.55 11.93
C ASP A 70 12.86 2.60 12.28
N LYS A 71 13.74 2.68 11.29
CA LYS A 71 15.17 2.94 11.54
C LYS A 71 15.41 4.28 12.26
N TYR A 72 14.43 5.20 12.26
CA TYR A 72 14.48 6.47 12.99
C TYR A 72 13.76 6.42 14.35
N ALA A 73 13.47 5.22 14.88
CA ALA A 73 12.85 5.07 16.20
C ALA A 73 13.63 5.84 17.29
N GLY A 74 12.90 6.43 18.22
CA GLY A 74 13.46 7.30 19.27
C GLY A 74 13.65 8.78 18.88
N THR A 75 13.40 9.14 17.62
CA THR A 75 13.41 10.56 17.18
C THR A 75 12.00 11.17 17.28
N GLN A 76 11.95 12.52 17.36
CA GLN A 76 10.68 13.24 17.30
C GLN A 76 9.96 13.00 15.97
N PHE A 77 10.70 12.84 14.89
CA PHE A 77 10.17 12.53 13.56
C PHE A 77 9.35 11.23 13.55
N HIS A 78 9.88 10.18 14.18
CA HIS A 78 9.22 8.87 14.22
C HIS A 78 8.00 8.84 15.16
N THR A 79 8.03 9.62 16.25
CA THR A 79 7.02 9.53 17.32
C THR A 79 5.61 9.77 16.80
N GLY A 80 4.80 8.71 16.83
CA GLY A 80 3.40 8.72 16.41
C GLY A 80 3.17 8.95 14.91
N ARG A 81 4.20 8.87 14.07
CA ARG A 81 4.05 8.98 12.61
C ARG A 81 3.39 7.72 12.05
N MET A 82 2.36 7.95 11.28
CA MET A 82 1.73 6.89 10.48
C MET A 82 2.56 6.68 9.20
N LYS A 83 2.60 5.46 8.73
CA LYS A 83 3.38 5.05 7.58
C LYS A 83 2.72 3.86 6.90
N CYS A 84 2.84 3.76 5.59
CA CYS A 84 2.44 2.58 4.83
C CYS A 84 3.54 1.51 4.86
N ASP A 85 3.20 0.28 4.51
CA ASP A 85 4.13 -0.85 4.54
C ASP A 85 5.23 -0.69 3.51
N CYS A 86 4.88 -0.48 2.25
CA CYS A 86 5.85 -0.49 1.17
C CYS A 86 5.53 0.49 0.02
N ILE A 87 6.54 0.67 -0.84
CA ILE A 87 6.43 1.42 -2.09
C ILE A 87 6.91 0.51 -3.21
N LEU A 88 6.12 0.36 -4.26
CA LEU A 88 6.50 -0.32 -5.50
C LEU A 88 6.77 0.71 -6.58
N GLU A 89 7.90 0.58 -7.28
CA GLU A 89 8.25 1.40 -8.43
C GLU A 89 8.64 0.52 -9.62
N SER A 90 8.08 0.79 -10.79
CA SER A 90 8.48 0.15 -12.04
C SER A 90 9.65 0.93 -12.66
N GLU A 91 10.78 0.24 -12.97
CA GLU A 91 11.98 0.89 -13.54
C GLU A 91 11.76 1.57 -14.89
N THR A 92 10.89 1.04 -15.71
CA THR A 92 10.55 1.66 -17.01
C THR A 92 9.69 2.92 -16.87
N GLY A 93 9.60 3.43 -15.64
CA GLY A 93 9.35 4.84 -15.39
C GLY A 93 7.93 5.29 -15.53
N SER A 94 6.94 4.48 -15.23
CA SER A 94 5.59 5.00 -15.35
C SER A 94 4.70 4.78 -14.13
N THR A 95 5.06 3.88 -13.23
CA THR A 95 4.16 3.47 -12.15
C THR A 95 4.81 3.56 -10.80
N ILE A 96 4.12 4.16 -9.84
CA ILE A 96 4.42 4.07 -8.42
C ILE A 96 3.16 3.72 -7.63
N ILE A 97 3.31 2.83 -6.66
CA ILE A 97 2.26 2.39 -5.76
C ILE A 97 2.77 2.51 -4.33
N LEU A 98 2.09 3.27 -3.48
CA LEU A 98 2.23 3.18 -2.04
C LEU A 98 1.20 2.16 -1.58
N ASP A 99 1.63 1.07 -0.94
CA ASP A 99 0.73 0.00 -0.49
C ASP A 99 0.73 -0.14 1.03
N GLU A 100 -0.45 -0.25 1.58
CA GLU A 100 -0.71 -0.62 2.97
C GLU A 100 -1.52 -1.91 2.97
N ILE A 101 -0.92 -2.94 3.57
CA ILE A 101 -1.49 -4.29 3.62
C ILE A 101 -2.22 -4.47 4.95
N THR A 102 -3.46 -4.88 4.92
CA THR A 102 -4.25 -5.14 6.13
C THR A 102 -4.99 -6.46 6.05
N SER A 103 -5.31 -7.04 7.19
CA SER A 103 -5.98 -8.33 7.22
C SER A 103 -7.11 -8.39 8.26
N SER A 104 -8.02 -9.33 8.06
CA SER A 104 -9.08 -9.64 9.02
C SER A 104 -9.32 -11.15 9.09
N ALA A 105 -9.39 -11.65 10.33
CA ALA A 105 -9.67 -13.07 10.61
C ALA A 105 -11.15 -13.44 10.45
N SER A 106 -12.07 -12.47 10.43
CA SER A 106 -13.50 -12.72 10.54
C SER A 106 -14.37 -11.91 9.57
N GLY A 107 -13.82 -11.59 8.41
CA GLY A 107 -14.59 -10.95 7.34
C GLY A 107 -14.39 -9.44 7.22
N ILE A 108 -15.05 -8.86 6.22
CA ILE A 108 -14.88 -7.46 5.85
C ILE A 108 -15.47 -6.51 6.91
N GLU A 109 -16.48 -6.93 7.64
CA GLU A 109 -17.12 -6.15 8.71
C GLU A 109 -16.11 -5.72 9.78
N ASN A 110 -15.11 -6.58 10.05
CA ASN A 110 -14.06 -6.23 11.00
C ASN A 110 -13.08 -5.17 10.48
N LEU A 111 -12.93 -5.04 9.17
CA LEU A 111 -12.14 -3.96 8.58
C LEU A 111 -12.88 -2.61 8.66
N GLN A 112 -14.21 -2.65 8.72
CA GLN A 112 -15.10 -1.48 8.83
C GLN A 112 -15.45 -1.15 10.29
N LYS A 113 -15.20 -2.07 11.23
CA LYS A 113 -15.55 -1.86 12.62
C LYS A 113 -14.78 -0.67 13.21
N PRO A 114 -15.47 0.32 13.82
CA PRO A 114 -14.81 1.46 14.44
C PRO A 114 -13.69 1.07 15.41
N ILE A 115 -12.58 1.75 15.28
CA ILE A 115 -11.45 1.61 16.20
C ILE A 115 -11.51 2.76 17.18
N THR A 116 -11.57 2.42 18.48
CA THR A 116 -11.57 3.39 19.58
C THR A 116 -10.26 3.29 20.36
N GLY A 117 -9.82 4.40 20.95
CA GLY A 117 -8.62 4.42 21.77
C GLY A 117 -7.85 5.72 21.64
N LYS A 118 -6.52 5.64 21.63
CA LYS A 118 -5.63 6.81 21.57
C LYS A 118 -5.78 7.61 20.27
N ARG A 119 -6.13 6.92 19.18
CA ARG A 119 -6.63 7.50 17.92
C ARG A 119 -7.91 6.76 17.56
N GLU A 120 -8.89 7.50 17.09
CA GLU A 120 -10.18 6.96 16.70
C GLU A 120 -10.29 6.90 15.18
N TYR A 121 -10.81 5.78 14.68
CA TYR A 121 -11.10 5.59 13.27
C TYR A 121 -12.53 5.07 13.13
N PRO A 122 -13.52 5.97 12.98
CA PRO A 122 -14.92 5.57 12.81
C PRO A 122 -15.14 4.60 11.64
N GLY A 123 -14.40 4.75 10.55
CA GLY A 123 -14.42 3.85 9.39
C GLY A 123 -13.55 2.59 9.54
N GLY A 124 -13.01 2.34 10.76
CA GLY A 124 -12.27 1.14 11.06
C GLY A 124 -10.86 1.07 10.46
N LYS A 125 -10.43 -0.13 10.12
CA LYS A 125 -9.09 -0.35 9.54
C LYS A 125 -8.93 0.34 8.18
N PHE A 126 -9.98 0.42 7.38
CA PHE A 126 -9.90 1.09 6.09
C PHE A 126 -9.61 2.59 6.22
N GLU A 127 -10.20 3.27 7.19
CA GLU A 127 -9.89 4.67 7.46
C GLU A 127 -8.46 4.81 8.02
N LYS A 128 -8.03 3.88 8.89
CA LYS A 128 -6.66 3.86 9.38
C LYS A 128 -5.66 3.72 8.23
N VAL A 129 -5.88 2.79 7.30
CA VAL A 129 -5.07 2.58 6.10
C VAL A 129 -5.00 3.84 5.24
N GLU A 130 -6.15 4.46 4.99
CA GLU A 130 -6.22 5.72 4.24
C GLU A 130 -5.33 6.80 4.88
N GLN A 131 -5.37 6.94 6.20
CA GLN A 131 -4.52 7.89 6.93
C GLN A 131 -3.03 7.49 6.88
N GLN A 132 -2.68 6.22 6.92
CA GLN A 132 -1.30 5.75 6.79
C GLN A 132 -0.75 6.10 5.40
N LEU A 133 -1.50 5.81 4.35
CA LEU A 133 -1.14 6.14 2.97
C LEU A 133 -1.01 7.66 2.77
N LEU A 134 -1.99 8.43 3.25
CA LEU A 134 -1.97 9.89 3.13
C LEU A 134 -0.74 10.50 3.83
N VAL A 135 -0.46 10.12 5.07
CA VAL A 135 0.69 10.63 5.82
C VAL A 135 2.00 10.22 5.16
N SER A 136 2.10 8.99 4.64
CA SER A 136 3.28 8.53 3.90
C SER A 136 3.50 9.35 2.63
N LEU A 137 2.43 9.55 1.85
CA LEU A 137 2.47 10.35 0.62
C LEU A 137 2.87 11.80 0.91
N GLN A 138 2.26 12.45 1.91
CA GLN A 138 2.64 13.79 2.34
C GLN A 138 4.10 13.86 2.77
N THR A 139 4.56 12.89 3.56
CA THR A 139 5.95 12.82 4.03
C THR A 139 6.94 12.72 2.86
N LEU A 140 6.61 11.98 1.82
CA LEU A 140 7.43 11.89 0.61
C LEU A 140 7.36 13.19 -0.21
N HIS A 141 6.17 13.76 -0.33
CA HIS A 141 5.92 14.96 -1.12
C HIS A 141 6.50 16.23 -0.49
N ASP A 142 6.73 16.26 0.82
CA ASP A 142 7.42 17.37 1.51
C ASP A 142 8.90 17.50 1.07
N VAL A 143 9.51 16.42 0.55
CA VAL A 143 10.89 16.43 0.04
C VAL A 143 10.88 16.83 -1.44
N PRO A 144 11.37 18.02 -1.82
CA PRO A 144 11.18 18.57 -3.17
C PRO A 144 11.66 17.67 -4.31
N GLU A 145 12.79 16.98 -4.15
CA GLU A 145 13.35 16.09 -5.16
C GLU A 145 12.50 14.83 -5.34
N ILE A 146 11.91 14.35 -4.24
CA ILE A 146 10.97 13.21 -4.29
C ILE A 146 9.66 13.66 -4.90
N ALA A 147 9.10 14.80 -4.49
CA ALA A 147 7.87 15.35 -5.04
C ALA A 147 7.95 15.50 -6.57
N HIS A 148 9.02 16.10 -7.07
CA HIS A 148 9.24 16.26 -8.50
C HIS A 148 9.28 14.91 -9.25
N HIS A 149 9.93 13.90 -8.65
CA HIS A 149 9.95 12.55 -9.22
C HIS A 149 8.53 11.94 -9.25
N LEU A 150 7.80 12.00 -8.12
CA LEU A 150 6.43 11.50 -8.04
C LEU A 150 5.52 12.14 -9.10
N GLU A 151 5.62 13.46 -9.29
CA GLU A 151 4.84 14.20 -10.28
C GLU A 151 5.15 13.81 -11.72
N SER A 152 6.37 13.34 -11.99
CA SER A 152 6.80 12.91 -13.34
C SER A 152 6.23 11.56 -13.78
N LEU A 153 5.69 10.76 -12.84
CA LEU A 153 5.18 9.41 -13.11
C LEU A 153 3.75 9.44 -13.67
N LEU A 154 3.44 8.52 -14.58
CA LEU A 154 2.15 8.47 -15.25
C LEU A 154 1.05 7.82 -14.39
N LYS A 155 1.38 6.73 -13.70
CA LYS A 155 0.46 5.97 -12.84
C LYS A 155 0.89 6.10 -11.39
N ARG A 156 0.06 6.73 -10.58
CA ARG A 156 0.35 7.06 -9.17
C ARG A 156 -0.81 6.58 -8.30
N VAL A 157 -0.56 5.61 -7.45
CA VAL A 157 -1.61 4.92 -6.70
C VAL A 157 -1.24 4.80 -5.23
N CYS A 158 -2.20 5.11 -4.37
CA CYS A 158 -2.25 4.66 -2.98
C CYS A 158 -3.16 3.44 -2.95
N LEU A 159 -2.63 2.28 -2.60
CA LEU A 159 -3.33 1.01 -2.61
C LEU A 159 -3.56 0.52 -1.18
N CYS A 160 -4.76 0.10 -0.90
CA CYS A 160 -5.12 -0.67 0.29
C CYS A 160 -5.33 -2.11 -0.13
N SER A 161 -4.34 -2.95 0.10
CA SER A 161 -4.43 -4.39 -0.11
C SER A 161 -4.99 -5.04 1.15
N TYR A 162 -6.08 -5.81 1.04
CA TYR A 162 -6.65 -6.46 2.22
C TYR A 162 -6.87 -7.95 2.04
N LYS A 163 -6.57 -8.70 3.11
CA LYS A 163 -6.72 -10.15 3.17
C LYS A 163 -7.77 -10.57 4.18
N LEU A 164 -8.67 -11.45 3.75
CA LEU A 164 -9.65 -12.09 4.61
C LEU A 164 -9.24 -13.54 4.84
N TYR A 165 -9.02 -13.92 6.10
CA TYR A 165 -8.59 -15.28 6.49
C TYR A 165 -9.74 -16.27 6.69
N SER A 166 -11.00 -15.87 6.51
CA SER A 166 -12.11 -16.80 6.63
C SER A 166 -12.01 -17.90 5.55
N SER A 167 -12.25 -19.15 5.93
CA SER A 167 -12.24 -20.32 5.05
C SER A 167 -13.19 -20.20 3.84
N ASP A 168 -14.00 -19.18 3.83
CA ASP A 168 -15.01 -18.93 2.82
C ASP A 168 -14.58 -17.90 1.75
N THR A 169 -13.35 -17.37 1.82
CA THR A 169 -12.87 -16.39 0.84
C THR A 169 -12.87 -16.97 -0.59
N MET A 170 -12.52 -18.25 -0.73
CA MET A 170 -12.58 -18.97 -2.00
C MET A 170 -14.02 -19.09 -2.56
N VAL A 171 -15.00 -19.13 -1.67
CA VAL A 171 -16.43 -19.20 -2.04
C VAL A 171 -16.97 -17.85 -2.47
N LEU A 172 -16.39 -16.74 -1.95
CA LEU A 172 -16.82 -15.38 -2.29
C LEU A 172 -16.54 -15.01 -3.75
N ILE A 173 -15.48 -15.56 -4.34
CA ILE A 173 -15.07 -15.24 -5.72
C ILE A 173 -16.08 -15.75 -6.75
N GLY A 174 -16.79 -16.85 -6.45
CA GLY A 174 -17.71 -17.49 -7.40
C GLY A 174 -19.20 -17.28 -7.13
N ASN A 175 -19.61 -16.73 -5.98
CA ASN A 175 -21.02 -16.64 -5.60
C ASN A 175 -21.43 -15.21 -5.21
N PRO A 176 -22.18 -14.51 -6.09
CA PRO A 176 -22.62 -13.13 -5.86
C PRO A 176 -23.45 -12.95 -4.57
N VAL A 177 -24.26 -13.93 -4.22
CA VAL A 177 -25.15 -13.85 -3.04
C VAL A 177 -24.33 -13.89 -1.75
N ILE A 178 -23.31 -14.73 -1.69
CA ILE A 178 -22.43 -14.82 -0.52
C ILE A 178 -21.58 -13.56 -0.39
N ALA A 179 -21.07 -13.03 -1.50
CA ALA A 179 -20.30 -11.77 -1.50
C ALA A 179 -21.15 -10.62 -0.97
N PHE A 180 -22.40 -10.51 -1.41
CA PHE A 180 -23.32 -9.47 -0.97
C PHE A 180 -23.68 -9.59 0.53
N THR A 181 -24.00 -10.80 1.00
CA THR A 181 -24.36 -11.05 2.40
C THR A 181 -23.18 -10.85 3.37
N ARG A 182 -21.93 -10.80 2.86
CA ARG A 182 -20.71 -10.56 3.64
C ARG A 182 -20.16 -9.16 3.51
N GLY A 183 -20.92 -8.22 2.99
CA GLY A 183 -20.58 -6.80 2.96
C GLY A 183 -19.67 -6.36 1.82
N MET A 184 -19.40 -7.23 0.83
CA MET A 184 -18.75 -6.79 -0.41
C MET A 184 -19.76 -6.00 -1.25
N THR A 185 -19.36 -4.82 -1.68
CA THR A 185 -20.17 -4.02 -2.61
C THR A 185 -20.14 -4.63 -4.01
N GLU A 186 -21.13 -4.30 -4.83
CA GLU A 186 -21.15 -4.69 -6.26
C GLU A 186 -19.90 -4.16 -6.99
N ALA A 187 -19.46 -2.95 -6.64
CA ALA A 187 -18.24 -2.36 -7.19
C ALA A 187 -17.01 -3.19 -6.83
N GLU A 188 -16.86 -3.64 -5.59
CA GLU A 188 -15.74 -4.50 -5.17
C GLU A 188 -15.73 -5.85 -5.90
N ARG A 189 -16.89 -6.43 -6.16
CA ARG A 189 -17.00 -7.67 -6.95
C ARG A 189 -16.64 -7.48 -8.42
N GLN A 190 -16.95 -6.30 -8.99
CA GLN A 190 -16.74 -6.02 -10.41
C GLN A 190 -15.38 -5.36 -10.69
N SER A 191 -14.65 -4.94 -9.68
CA SER A 191 -13.37 -4.22 -9.87
C SER A 191 -12.27 -5.10 -10.48
N GLY A 192 -12.37 -6.42 -10.31
CA GLY A 192 -11.39 -7.35 -10.86
C GLY A 192 -9.95 -6.97 -10.47
N GLU A 193 -9.05 -7.05 -11.43
CA GLU A 193 -7.59 -6.93 -11.28
C GLU A 193 -7.10 -5.53 -10.84
N ASN A 194 -7.92 -4.49 -10.92
CA ASN A 194 -7.48 -3.13 -10.60
C ASN A 194 -8.07 -2.55 -9.30
N GLY A 195 -8.80 -3.35 -8.56
CA GLY A 195 -9.44 -2.90 -7.32
C GLY A 195 -10.47 -1.78 -7.54
N VAL A 196 -11.09 -1.34 -6.45
CA VAL A 196 -12.11 -0.27 -6.45
C VAL A 196 -11.46 1.08 -6.18
N LYS A 197 -11.71 2.05 -7.07
CA LYS A 197 -11.34 3.45 -6.80
C LYS A 197 -12.25 4.03 -5.73
N ILE A 198 -11.63 4.57 -4.69
CA ILE A 198 -12.30 5.24 -3.56
C ILE A 198 -11.96 6.73 -3.63
N SER A 199 -12.95 7.59 -3.48
CA SER A 199 -12.68 9.02 -3.42
C SER A 199 -12.01 9.39 -2.11
N CYS A 200 -10.83 10.00 -2.23
CA CYS A 200 -10.09 10.61 -1.13
C CYS A 200 -9.48 11.93 -1.62
N PRO A 201 -10.20 13.07 -1.42
CA PRO A 201 -9.78 14.36 -1.97
C PRO A 201 -8.36 14.77 -1.58
N GLN A 202 -7.88 14.37 -0.41
CA GLN A 202 -6.54 14.71 0.07
C GLN A 202 -5.44 13.95 -0.69
N ILE A 203 -5.65 12.67 -1.00
CA ILE A 203 -4.74 11.87 -1.84
C ILE A 203 -4.82 12.35 -3.30
N GLU A 204 -6.03 12.61 -3.78
CA GLU A 204 -6.26 13.11 -5.15
C GLU A 204 -5.62 14.48 -5.38
N ALA A 205 -5.61 15.36 -4.39
CA ALA A 205 -4.95 16.66 -4.46
C ALA A 205 -3.41 16.56 -4.64
N LEU A 206 -2.80 15.44 -4.22
CA LEU A 206 -1.40 15.13 -4.46
C LEU A 206 -1.17 14.35 -5.77
N GLY A 207 -2.21 14.21 -6.59
CA GLY A 207 -2.16 13.59 -7.90
C GLY A 207 -2.14 12.06 -7.89
N PHE A 208 -2.56 11.43 -6.79
CA PHE A 208 -2.65 9.98 -6.67
C PHE A 208 -4.11 9.51 -6.71
N GLU A 209 -4.33 8.28 -7.19
CA GLU A 209 -5.61 7.59 -7.00
C GLU A 209 -5.55 6.76 -5.70
N TYR A 210 -6.65 6.74 -4.94
CA TYR A 210 -6.80 5.79 -3.83
C TYR A 210 -7.66 4.60 -4.29
N ARG A 211 -7.13 3.39 -4.09
CA ARG A 211 -7.81 2.15 -4.47
C ARG A 211 -7.77 1.13 -3.33
N ARG A 212 -8.78 0.26 -3.31
CA ARG A 212 -8.83 -0.92 -2.43
C ARG A 212 -8.92 -2.18 -3.26
N ILE A 213 -8.17 -3.21 -2.87
CA ILE A 213 -8.18 -4.50 -3.55
C ILE A 213 -8.13 -5.64 -2.54
N SER A 214 -8.98 -6.64 -2.76
CA SER A 214 -8.89 -7.90 -2.00
C SER A 214 -7.74 -8.76 -2.55
N HIS A 215 -7.03 -9.46 -1.66
CA HIS A 215 -5.99 -10.43 -2.05
C HIS A 215 -6.47 -11.55 -2.98
N ALA A 216 -7.78 -11.68 -3.17
CA ALA A 216 -8.37 -12.60 -4.14
C ALA A 216 -8.14 -12.17 -5.61
N PHE A 217 -7.70 -10.93 -5.81
CA PHE A 217 -7.40 -10.34 -7.11
C PHE A 217 -5.97 -9.80 -7.10
N ALA A 218 -5.33 -9.81 -8.27
CA ALA A 218 -4.02 -9.20 -8.44
C ALA A 218 -4.17 -7.77 -8.96
N TYR A 219 -3.36 -6.85 -8.43
CA TYR A 219 -3.27 -5.50 -8.96
C TYR A 219 -2.34 -5.48 -10.17
N SER A 220 -2.81 -5.01 -11.33
CA SER A 220 -1.99 -4.90 -12.55
C SER A 220 -1.11 -3.64 -12.52
N ILE A 221 0.21 -3.85 -12.64
CA ILE A 221 1.26 -2.79 -12.60
C ILE A 221 1.52 -2.24 -14.00
#